data_e307e49dc19dcaaf29519124f637f5a0
#
_entry.id   e307e49dc19dcaaf29519124f637f5a0
#
_cell.length_a   1.000
_cell.length_b   1.000
_cell.length_c   1.000
_cell.angle_alpha   90.00
_cell.angle_beta   90.00
_cell.angle_gamma   90.00
#
_symmetry.space_group_name_H-M   'P 1'
#
loop_
_entity.id
_entity.type
_entity.pdbx_description
1 polymer ?
#
loop_
_entity_poly.entity_id
_entity_poly.type
_entity_poly.pdbx_seq_one_letter_code
_entity_poly.pdbx_strand_id
1 'polypeptide(L)'
;KFLLSILYFLLSIILVLALWFCFSALDKKKSIAMIPQNFHALVHTDSLYDAVNPLLDLQAADIFLSSENMSDFRGIFINLRSENIRNNKLIKVALQRKIDAALYTDSQNNASYIVCADFGFLSAITRLSRFIIPILKINGISMINENGLNYFVFNSNGNKFYFKNVKNLVILSNDFEKFKIALKADNDLTYNKEQLEILNKKTTNPIKIVINGKQVIQSFIQDNKILSLTNSIFDDSSLSIVSFGITDQKITLDFDVPV
;
A
#
# COMPACT_ATOMS: atom_id res chain seq x y z
N LYS A 1 35.24 26.82 28.68
CA LYS A 1 34.02 27.51 28.18
C LYS A 1 33.65 27.04 26.78
N PHE A 2 34.59 26.95 25.81
CA PHE A 2 34.36 26.53 24.43
C PHE A 2 33.79 25.10 24.33
N LEU A 3 34.35 24.15 25.06
CA LEU A 3 33.88 22.76 25.09
C LEU A 3 32.43 22.62 25.64
N LEU A 4 32.11 23.43 26.64
CA LEU A 4 30.76 23.47 27.23
C LEU A 4 29.75 24.04 26.24
N SER A 5 30.12 25.04 25.42
CA SER A 5 29.31 25.62 24.39
C SER A 5 29.01 24.60 23.27
N ILE A 6 30.00 23.80 22.86
CA ILE A 6 29.81 22.71 21.89
C ILE A 6 28.86 21.65 22.46
N LEU A 7 29.01 21.28 23.73
CA LEU A 7 28.14 20.31 24.38
C LEU A 7 26.68 20.78 24.39
N TYR A 8 26.42 22.03 24.77
CA TYR A 8 25.06 22.59 24.75
C TYR A 8 24.49 22.65 23.34
N PHE A 9 25.29 22.97 22.32
CA PHE A 9 24.88 22.98 20.94
C PHE A 9 24.48 21.58 20.46
N LEU A 10 25.28 20.55 20.74
CA LEU A 10 24.96 19.15 20.42
C LEU A 10 23.71 18.69 21.15
N LEU A 11 23.55 19.05 22.43
CA LEU A 11 22.38 18.69 23.21
C LEU A 11 21.10 19.35 22.66
N SER A 12 21.18 20.59 22.19
CA SER A 12 20.07 21.28 21.55
C SER A 12 19.66 20.62 20.22
N ILE A 13 20.63 20.17 19.40
CA ILE A 13 20.37 19.43 18.18
C ILE A 13 19.65 18.11 18.48
N ILE A 14 20.13 17.36 19.46
CA ILE A 14 19.51 16.09 19.88
C ILE A 14 18.09 16.33 20.36
N LEU A 15 17.86 17.38 21.15
CA LEU A 15 16.52 17.73 21.63
C LEU A 15 15.57 18.07 20.48
N VAL A 16 16.02 18.89 19.52
CA VAL A 16 15.24 19.25 18.34
C VAL A 16 14.91 18.02 17.51
N LEU A 17 15.86 17.12 17.29
CA LEU A 17 15.66 15.86 16.57
C LEU A 17 14.67 14.94 17.31
N ALA A 18 14.77 14.84 18.63
CA ALA A 18 13.87 14.06 19.45
C ALA A 18 12.44 14.61 19.39
N LEU A 19 12.26 15.92 19.53
CA LEU A 19 10.95 16.57 19.38
C LEU A 19 10.38 16.35 17.99
N TRP A 20 11.18 16.57 16.94
CA TRP A 20 10.75 16.32 15.57
C TRP A 20 10.33 14.86 15.34
N PHE A 21 11.07 13.91 15.90
CA PHE A 21 10.72 12.48 15.83
C PHE A 21 9.40 12.20 16.54
N CYS A 22 9.21 12.73 17.76
CA CYS A 22 7.96 12.57 18.51
C CYS A 22 6.76 13.17 17.76
N PHE A 23 6.87 14.40 17.26
CA PHE A 23 5.80 15.03 16.49
C PHE A 23 5.47 14.24 15.21
N SER A 24 6.52 13.75 14.52
CA SER A 24 6.32 12.92 13.32
C SER A 24 5.60 11.61 13.61
N ALA A 25 5.87 10.99 14.77
CA ALA A 25 5.21 9.76 15.19
C ALA A 25 3.74 9.95 15.59
N LEU A 26 3.40 11.14 16.10
CA LEU A 26 2.02 11.47 16.51
C LEU A 26 1.15 11.91 15.33
N ASP A 27 1.75 12.47 14.26
CA ASP A 27 1.03 12.96 13.08
C ASP A 27 0.64 11.79 12.16
N LYS A 28 -0.53 11.19 12.45
CA LYS A 28 -1.03 9.99 11.77
C LYS A 28 -2.18 10.30 10.84
N LYS A 29 -2.27 9.54 9.75
CA LYS A 29 -3.40 9.47 8.84
C LYS A 29 -3.76 7.99 8.60
N LYS A 30 -5.05 7.71 8.42
CA LYS A 30 -5.49 6.35 8.09
C LYS A 30 -5.20 6.07 6.62
N SER A 31 -4.62 4.92 6.31
CA SER A 31 -4.29 4.51 4.94
C SER A 31 -5.52 4.47 4.03
N ILE A 32 -6.66 3.98 4.56
CA ILE A 32 -7.91 3.93 3.82
C ILE A 32 -8.40 5.31 3.34
N ALA A 33 -8.11 6.38 4.07
CA ALA A 33 -8.46 7.73 3.67
C ALA A 33 -7.66 8.26 2.47
N MET A 34 -6.61 7.55 2.07
CA MET A 34 -5.77 7.87 0.90
C MET A 34 -6.11 7.03 -0.32
N ILE A 35 -7.06 6.09 -0.21
CA ILE A 35 -7.46 5.20 -1.29
C ILE A 35 -8.71 5.78 -1.96
N PRO A 36 -8.63 6.14 -3.26
CA PRO A 36 -9.80 6.59 -4.00
C PRO A 36 -10.90 5.53 -4.00
N GLN A 37 -12.16 5.98 -3.95
CA GLN A 37 -13.32 5.12 -4.13
C GLN A 37 -13.29 4.45 -5.52
N ASN A 38 -14.19 3.52 -5.76
CA ASN A 38 -14.34 2.79 -7.02
C ASN A 38 -13.17 1.85 -7.34
N PHE A 39 -12.50 1.35 -6.31
CA PHE A 39 -11.58 0.23 -6.49
C PHE A 39 -12.36 -1.06 -6.83
N HIS A 40 -11.72 -1.96 -7.57
CA HIS A 40 -12.24 -3.31 -7.84
C HIS A 40 -11.96 -4.26 -6.68
N ALA A 41 -10.75 -4.17 -6.13
CA ALA A 41 -10.34 -4.91 -4.96
C ALA A 41 -9.42 -4.07 -4.08
N LEU A 42 -9.54 -4.24 -2.78
CA LEU A 42 -8.65 -3.66 -1.78
C LEU A 42 -8.08 -4.78 -0.92
N VAL A 43 -6.78 -4.94 -0.96
CA VAL A 43 -6.03 -5.89 -0.14
C VAL A 43 -5.52 -5.17 1.10
N HIS A 44 -5.82 -5.73 2.25
CA HIS A 44 -5.37 -5.23 3.54
C HIS A 44 -4.59 -6.29 4.30
N THR A 45 -3.47 -5.91 4.89
CA THR A 45 -2.74 -6.73 5.85
C THR A 45 -2.12 -5.84 6.93
N ASP A 46 -2.13 -6.31 8.17
CA ASP A 46 -1.46 -5.61 9.27
C ASP A 46 0.07 -5.82 9.26
N SER A 47 0.54 -6.89 8.60
CA SER A 47 1.96 -7.19 8.42
C SER A 47 2.16 -7.91 7.09
N LEU A 48 2.80 -7.24 6.14
CA LEU A 48 3.14 -7.87 4.87
C LEU A 48 4.09 -9.07 5.08
N TYR A 49 5.00 -8.97 6.04
CA TYR A 49 5.91 -10.06 6.37
C TYR A 49 5.16 -11.32 6.79
N ASP A 50 4.22 -11.20 7.72
CA ASP A 50 3.46 -12.34 8.25
C ASP A 50 2.48 -12.89 7.21
N ALA A 51 2.02 -12.05 6.29
CA ALA A 51 1.17 -12.46 5.18
C ALA A 51 1.93 -13.23 4.09
N VAL A 52 3.16 -12.81 3.77
CA VAL A 52 3.95 -13.34 2.64
C VAL A 52 4.89 -14.47 3.08
N ASN A 53 5.43 -14.41 4.30
CA ASN A 53 6.42 -15.39 4.76
C ASN A 53 5.95 -16.85 4.66
N PRO A 54 4.70 -17.23 5.03
CA PRO A 54 4.21 -18.60 4.82
C PRO A 54 4.11 -18.99 3.34
N LEU A 55 3.82 -18.01 2.44
CA LEU A 55 3.80 -18.28 1.00
C LEU A 55 5.18 -18.65 0.45
N LEU A 56 6.23 -18.06 1.03
CA LEU A 56 7.59 -18.31 0.56
C LEU A 56 8.01 -19.79 0.70
N ASP A 57 7.44 -20.52 1.64
CA ASP A 57 7.77 -21.90 1.95
C ASP A 57 6.83 -22.92 1.25
N LEU A 58 5.76 -22.44 0.59
CA LEU A 58 4.81 -23.32 -0.08
C LEU A 58 5.32 -23.79 -1.44
N GLN A 59 5.32 -25.11 -1.66
CA GLN A 59 5.59 -25.71 -2.98
C GLN A 59 4.54 -25.30 -4.04
N ALA A 60 3.28 -25.12 -3.62
CA ALA A 60 2.23 -24.63 -4.50
C ALA A 60 2.52 -23.23 -5.08
N ALA A 61 3.25 -22.39 -4.36
CA ALA A 61 3.67 -21.08 -4.86
C ALA A 61 4.64 -21.21 -6.05
N ASP A 62 5.50 -22.24 -6.07
CA ASP A 62 6.42 -22.47 -7.20
C ASP A 62 5.65 -22.86 -8.46
N ILE A 63 4.61 -23.68 -8.32
CA ILE A 63 3.74 -24.08 -9.43
C ILE A 63 3.00 -22.86 -9.98
N PHE A 64 2.41 -22.03 -9.10
CA PHE A 64 1.70 -20.82 -9.49
C PHE A 64 2.62 -19.81 -10.19
N LEU A 65 3.81 -19.59 -9.64
CA LEU A 65 4.82 -18.71 -10.20
C LEU A 65 5.51 -19.26 -11.46
N SER A 66 5.30 -20.54 -11.79
CA SER A 66 5.85 -21.14 -13.02
C SER A 66 5.11 -20.67 -14.28
N SER A 67 3.90 -20.11 -14.16
CA SER A 67 3.15 -19.57 -15.30
C SER A 67 3.86 -18.35 -15.92
N GLU A 68 3.73 -18.18 -17.24
CA GLU A 68 4.36 -17.08 -17.99
C GLU A 68 3.92 -15.71 -17.47
N ASN A 69 2.65 -15.58 -17.10
CA ASN A 69 2.06 -14.32 -16.61
C ASN A 69 2.60 -13.89 -15.24
N MET A 70 3.35 -14.75 -14.54
CA MET A 70 3.90 -14.50 -13.22
C MET A 70 5.43 -14.32 -13.22
N SER A 71 6.04 -14.14 -14.40
CA SER A 71 7.51 -14.02 -14.54
C SER A 71 8.11 -12.92 -13.67
N ASP A 72 7.48 -11.75 -13.63
CA ASP A 72 7.95 -10.59 -12.85
C ASP A 72 7.85 -10.86 -11.34
N PHE A 73 6.75 -11.49 -10.91
CA PHE A 73 6.55 -11.88 -9.51
C PHE A 73 7.52 -12.98 -9.08
N ARG A 74 7.88 -13.91 -9.99
CA ARG A 74 8.86 -14.96 -9.72
C ARG A 74 10.20 -14.40 -9.28
N GLY A 75 10.71 -13.39 -9.99
CA GLY A 75 11.97 -12.72 -9.64
C GLY A 75 11.94 -12.11 -8.24
N ILE A 76 10.85 -11.42 -7.89
CA ILE A 76 10.64 -10.84 -6.56
C ILE A 76 10.59 -11.95 -5.49
N PHE A 77 9.86 -13.02 -5.77
CA PHE A 77 9.65 -14.12 -4.83
C PHE A 77 10.95 -14.90 -4.55
N ILE A 78 11.76 -15.16 -5.59
CA ILE A 78 13.08 -15.79 -5.45
C ILE A 78 14.00 -14.92 -4.59
N ASN A 79 14.00 -13.60 -4.83
CA ASN A 79 14.78 -12.66 -4.02
C ASN A 79 14.33 -12.65 -2.56
N LEU A 80 13.03 -12.66 -2.29
CA LEU A 80 12.48 -12.69 -0.92
C LEU A 80 12.82 -14.00 -0.18
N ARG A 81 12.96 -15.13 -0.91
CA ARG A 81 13.41 -16.42 -0.34
C ARG A 81 14.90 -16.44 0.01
N SER A 82 15.69 -15.54 -0.56
CA SER A 82 17.14 -15.54 -0.29
C SER A 82 17.40 -15.30 1.21
N GLU A 83 18.32 -16.06 1.78
CA GLU A 83 18.68 -15.96 3.20
C GLU A 83 19.13 -14.56 3.59
N ASN A 84 19.82 -13.88 2.70
CA ASN A 84 20.29 -12.50 2.92
C ASN A 84 19.13 -11.52 3.13
N ILE A 85 18.01 -11.68 2.42
CA ILE A 85 16.83 -10.83 2.56
C ILE A 85 15.98 -11.30 3.74
N ARG A 86 15.74 -12.61 3.84
CA ARG A 86 14.88 -13.19 4.87
C ARG A 86 15.42 -12.98 6.29
N ASN A 87 16.76 -13.04 6.46
CA ASN A 87 17.42 -12.83 7.74
C ASN A 87 17.78 -11.36 8.03
N ASN A 88 17.54 -10.46 7.07
CA ASN A 88 17.85 -9.04 7.25
C ASN A 88 16.82 -8.37 8.15
N LYS A 89 17.25 -7.98 9.35
CA LYS A 89 16.38 -7.34 10.35
C LYS A 89 15.74 -6.05 9.84
N LEU A 90 16.45 -5.26 9.03
CA LEU A 90 15.91 -4.00 8.50
C LEU A 90 14.80 -4.26 7.47
N ILE A 91 14.98 -5.24 6.59
CA ILE A 91 13.95 -5.65 5.62
C ILE A 91 12.74 -6.23 6.36
N LYS A 92 12.96 -7.08 7.36
CA LYS A 92 11.87 -7.60 8.19
C LYS A 92 11.07 -6.47 8.83
N VAL A 93 11.74 -5.50 9.46
CA VAL A 93 11.08 -4.33 10.06
C VAL A 93 10.34 -3.50 9.01
N ALA A 94 10.87 -3.36 7.80
CA ALA A 94 10.20 -2.65 6.71
C ALA A 94 8.96 -3.40 6.20
N LEU A 95 9.00 -4.73 6.13
CA LEU A 95 7.88 -5.58 5.70
C LEU A 95 6.84 -5.82 6.80
N GLN A 96 7.20 -5.68 8.08
CA GLN A 96 6.26 -5.73 9.20
C GLN A 96 5.44 -4.45 9.30
N ARG A 97 4.89 -4.02 8.17
CA ARG A 97 4.08 -2.79 8.07
C ARG A 97 2.69 -3.14 7.58
N LYS A 98 1.74 -2.38 8.10
CA LYS A 98 0.38 -2.39 7.62
C LYS A 98 0.35 -1.85 6.20
N ILE A 99 -0.29 -2.59 5.31
CA ILE A 99 -0.43 -2.22 3.91
C ILE A 99 -1.90 -2.30 3.51
N ASP A 100 -2.35 -1.25 2.83
CA ASP A 100 -3.59 -1.22 2.08
C ASP A 100 -3.24 -1.01 0.61
N ALA A 101 -3.63 -1.93 -0.26
CA ALA A 101 -3.36 -1.88 -1.69
C ALA A 101 -4.67 -2.01 -2.47
N ALA A 102 -5.05 -0.98 -3.21
CA ALA A 102 -6.24 -0.97 -4.04
C ALA A 102 -5.89 -1.19 -5.51
N LEU A 103 -6.66 -2.07 -6.16
CA LEU A 103 -6.59 -2.38 -7.57
C LEU A 103 -7.75 -1.72 -8.30
N TYR A 104 -7.44 -1.13 -9.42
CA TYR A 104 -8.41 -0.51 -10.35
C TYR A 104 -8.17 -1.08 -11.74
N THR A 105 -9.24 -1.24 -12.50
CA THR A 105 -9.18 -1.65 -13.90
C THR A 105 -9.94 -0.61 -14.72
N ASP A 106 -9.38 -0.19 -15.84
CA ASP A 106 -10.07 0.68 -16.78
C ASP A 106 -10.90 -0.12 -17.78
N SER A 107 -11.64 0.57 -18.64
CA SER A 107 -12.47 -0.04 -19.70
C SER A 107 -11.67 -0.81 -20.75
N GLN A 108 -10.35 -0.65 -20.78
CA GLN A 108 -9.42 -1.35 -21.66
C GLN A 108 -8.71 -2.51 -20.96
N ASN A 109 -9.13 -2.85 -19.74
CA ASN A 109 -8.52 -3.85 -18.86
C ASN A 109 -7.08 -3.52 -18.43
N ASN A 110 -6.65 -2.25 -18.53
CA ASN A 110 -5.37 -1.87 -17.95
C ASN A 110 -5.50 -1.79 -16.43
N ALA A 111 -4.62 -2.51 -15.74
CA ALA A 111 -4.60 -2.50 -14.31
C ALA A 111 -3.79 -1.31 -13.76
N SER A 112 -4.38 -0.59 -12.82
CA SER A 112 -3.68 0.41 -12.02
C SER A 112 -3.86 0.15 -10.54
N TYR A 113 -2.93 0.63 -9.72
CA TYR A 113 -2.99 0.37 -8.28
C TYR A 113 -2.47 1.56 -7.47
N ILE A 114 -2.95 1.60 -6.23
CA ILE A 114 -2.43 2.46 -5.17
C ILE A 114 -2.08 1.57 -3.98
N VAL A 115 -0.89 1.74 -3.46
CA VAL A 115 -0.41 1.08 -2.26
C VAL A 115 -0.12 2.12 -1.20
N CYS A 116 -0.70 1.96 -0.02
CA CYS A 116 -0.46 2.78 1.17
C CYS A 116 0.19 1.92 2.25
N ALA A 117 1.47 2.15 2.52
CA ALA A 117 2.20 1.47 3.59
C ALA A 117 2.30 2.39 4.82
N ASP A 118 1.86 1.89 5.99
CA ASP A 118 1.91 2.64 7.24
C ASP A 118 3.21 2.36 8.00
N PHE A 119 4.10 3.34 8.02
CA PHE A 119 5.39 3.27 8.73
C PHE A 119 5.28 3.63 10.21
N GLY A 120 4.11 4.09 10.69
CA GLY A 120 3.90 4.40 12.09
C GLY A 120 4.98 5.34 12.66
N PHE A 121 5.65 4.92 13.74
CA PHE A 121 6.73 5.70 14.37
C PHE A 121 7.98 5.86 13.49
N LEU A 122 8.20 4.97 12.50
CA LEU A 122 9.30 5.11 11.54
C LEU A 122 9.02 6.18 10.47
N SER A 123 7.86 6.81 10.50
CA SER A 123 7.50 7.89 9.56
C SER A 123 8.50 9.05 9.60
N ALA A 124 9.12 9.32 10.75
CA ALA A 124 10.19 10.28 10.86
C ALA A 124 11.35 10.00 9.89
N ILE A 125 11.73 8.72 9.75
CA ILE A 125 12.80 8.29 8.83
C ILE A 125 12.33 8.42 7.38
N THR A 126 11.10 7.97 7.06
CA THR A 126 10.58 8.07 5.69
C THR A 126 10.40 9.53 5.25
N ARG A 127 10.09 10.45 6.18
CA ARG A 127 10.02 11.89 5.90
C ARG A 127 11.36 12.50 5.53
N LEU A 128 12.47 11.92 5.99
CA LEU A 128 13.82 12.34 5.59
C LEU A 128 14.13 11.97 4.14
N SER A 129 13.42 11.04 3.53
CA SER A 129 13.63 10.59 2.15
C SER A 129 13.69 11.76 1.15
N ARG A 130 12.87 12.79 1.36
CA ARG A 130 12.86 14.01 0.52
C ARG A 130 14.20 14.74 0.46
N PHE A 131 15.02 14.60 1.48
CA PHE A 131 16.36 15.18 1.54
C PHE A 131 17.43 14.19 1.11
N ILE A 132 17.27 12.93 1.51
CA ILE A 132 18.28 11.88 1.32
C ILE A 132 18.31 11.40 -0.13
N ILE A 133 17.16 11.15 -0.75
CA ILE A 133 17.07 10.62 -2.12
C ILE A 133 17.76 11.53 -3.15
N PRO A 134 17.54 12.87 -3.13
CA PRO A 134 18.24 13.77 -4.07
C PRO A 134 19.76 13.79 -3.87
N ILE A 135 20.22 13.65 -2.61
CA ILE A 135 21.67 13.63 -2.28
C ILE A 135 22.29 12.33 -2.77
N LEU A 136 21.64 11.19 -2.56
CA LEU A 136 22.16 9.88 -2.95
C LEU A 136 22.16 9.65 -4.47
N LYS A 137 21.46 10.48 -5.25
CA LYS A 137 21.35 10.38 -6.71
C LYS A 137 21.07 8.95 -7.17
N ILE A 138 20.05 8.31 -6.57
CA ILE A 138 19.69 6.92 -6.86
C ILE A 138 19.23 6.83 -8.33
N ASN A 139 19.89 5.98 -9.12
CA ASN A 139 19.57 5.80 -10.52
C ASN A 139 18.10 5.38 -10.70
N GLY A 140 17.43 6.00 -11.67
CA GLY A 140 16.02 5.73 -11.98
C GLY A 140 15.02 6.48 -11.09
N ILE A 141 15.46 7.16 -10.02
CA ILE A 141 14.57 7.96 -9.16
C ILE A 141 14.81 9.45 -9.44
N SER A 142 13.73 10.16 -9.74
CA SER A 142 13.73 11.62 -9.90
C SER A 142 12.69 12.27 -8.96
N MET A 143 13.04 13.42 -8.40
CA MET A 143 12.09 14.24 -7.65
C MET A 143 11.46 15.26 -8.60
N ILE A 144 10.14 15.31 -8.62
CA ILE A 144 9.36 16.23 -9.44
C ILE A 144 8.62 17.19 -8.50
N ASN A 145 8.61 18.46 -8.91
CA ASN A 145 7.79 19.49 -8.27
C ASN A 145 6.84 20.05 -9.34
N GLU A 146 5.58 19.71 -9.21
CA GLU A 146 4.53 20.13 -10.14
C GLU A 146 3.34 20.71 -9.37
N ASN A 147 2.98 21.97 -9.67
CA ASN A 147 1.85 22.65 -9.03
C ASN A 147 1.89 22.63 -7.49
N GLY A 148 3.09 22.74 -6.88
CA GLY A 148 3.28 22.70 -5.44
C GLY A 148 3.27 21.29 -4.83
N LEU A 149 3.08 20.25 -5.64
CA LEU A 149 3.20 18.87 -5.24
C LEU A 149 4.63 18.36 -5.50
N ASN A 150 5.33 18.02 -4.41
CA ASN A 150 6.62 17.34 -4.48
C ASN A 150 6.40 15.85 -4.35
N TYR A 151 6.87 15.08 -5.32
CA TYR A 151 6.79 13.61 -5.32
C TYR A 151 7.99 13.01 -6.05
N PHE A 152 8.18 11.72 -5.90
CA PHE A 152 9.23 10.98 -6.58
C PHE A 152 8.64 10.13 -7.69
N VAL A 153 9.39 9.99 -8.78
CA VAL A 153 9.09 9.10 -9.89
C VAL A 153 10.23 8.10 -9.99
N PHE A 154 9.88 6.84 -10.03
CA PHE A 154 10.79 5.75 -10.33
C PHE A 154 10.43 5.15 -11.69
N ASN A 155 11.39 5.07 -12.60
CA ASN A 155 11.22 4.45 -13.90
C ASN A 155 11.90 3.08 -13.91
N SER A 156 11.13 2.04 -14.23
CA SER A 156 11.63 0.67 -14.35
C SER A 156 10.98 -0.01 -15.56
N ASN A 157 11.77 -0.50 -16.48
CA ASN A 157 11.32 -1.25 -17.66
C ASN A 157 10.18 -0.57 -18.45
N GLY A 158 10.27 0.75 -18.59
CA GLY A 158 9.24 1.55 -19.29
C GLY A 158 8.03 1.92 -18.45
N ASN A 159 7.87 1.35 -17.26
CA ASN A 159 6.81 1.68 -16.33
C ASN A 159 7.23 2.81 -15.38
N LYS A 160 6.29 3.74 -15.12
CA LYS A 160 6.49 4.83 -14.16
C LYS A 160 5.74 4.53 -12.88
N PHE A 161 6.44 4.68 -11.77
CA PHE A 161 5.88 4.57 -10.44
C PHE A 161 6.03 5.89 -9.71
N TYR A 162 4.95 6.37 -9.13
CA TYR A 162 4.87 7.61 -8.39
C TYR A 162 4.82 7.30 -6.91
N PHE A 163 5.66 7.97 -6.10
CA PHE A 163 5.60 7.76 -4.66
C PHE A 163 5.85 9.04 -3.87
N LYS A 164 5.23 9.11 -2.70
CA LYS A 164 5.37 10.22 -1.76
C LYS A 164 5.13 9.74 -0.35
N ASN A 165 5.86 10.35 0.57
CA ASN A 165 5.57 10.24 1.99
C ASN A 165 4.52 11.29 2.40
N VAL A 166 3.46 10.84 3.07
CA VAL A 166 2.38 11.67 3.61
C VAL A 166 2.15 11.26 5.07
N LYS A 167 2.57 12.09 6.01
CA LYS A 167 2.49 11.80 7.45
C LYS A 167 3.19 10.48 7.82
N ASN A 168 2.44 9.50 8.35
CA ASN A 168 2.92 8.15 8.66
C ASN A 168 2.91 7.19 7.46
N LEU A 169 2.36 7.62 6.31
CA LEU A 169 2.14 6.76 5.15
C LEU A 169 3.18 7.01 4.07
N VAL A 170 3.56 5.94 3.37
CA VAL A 170 4.19 6.01 2.06
C VAL A 170 3.17 5.54 1.04
N ILE A 171 2.88 6.38 0.05
CA ILE A 171 1.91 6.12 -1.01
C ILE A 171 2.69 5.84 -2.29
N LEU A 172 2.32 4.78 -2.99
CA LEU A 172 2.89 4.38 -4.28
C LEU A 172 1.74 4.09 -5.25
N SER A 173 1.90 4.48 -6.50
CA SER A 173 0.97 4.16 -7.60
C SER A 173 1.69 4.08 -8.93
N ASN A 174 1.15 3.28 -9.86
CA ASN A 174 1.53 3.29 -11.27
C ASN A 174 0.64 4.23 -12.13
N ASP A 175 -0.39 4.84 -11.52
CA ASP A 175 -1.32 5.76 -12.17
C ASP A 175 -1.21 7.16 -11.53
N PHE A 176 -0.83 8.15 -12.33
CA PHE A 176 -0.59 9.50 -11.83
C PHE A 176 -1.87 10.22 -11.41
N GLU A 177 -2.97 10.01 -12.12
CA GLU A 177 -4.24 10.68 -11.78
C GLU A 177 -4.79 10.16 -10.46
N LYS A 178 -4.81 8.84 -10.26
CA LYS A 178 -5.20 8.24 -8.98
C LYS A 178 -4.26 8.65 -7.84
N PHE A 179 -2.96 8.72 -8.13
CA PHE A 179 -1.97 9.22 -7.18
C PHE A 179 -2.26 10.66 -6.75
N LYS A 180 -2.58 11.55 -7.70
CA LYS A 180 -2.98 12.95 -7.39
C LYS A 180 -4.24 13.01 -6.55
N ILE A 181 -5.25 12.20 -6.88
CA ILE A 181 -6.49 12.12 -6.10
C ILE A 181 -6.16 11.69 -4.65
N ALA A 182 -5.36 10.65 -4.48
CA ALA A 182 -4.92 10.18 -3.17
C ALA A 182 -4.20 11.28 -2.37
N LEU A 183 -3.33 12.06 -3.01
CA LEU A 183 -2.59 13.14 -2.34
C LEU A 183 -3.46 14.34 -1.98
N LYS A 184 -4.47 14.64 -2.79
CA LYS A 184 -5.44 15.73 -2.54
C LYS A 184 -6.48 15.38 -1.48
N ALA A 185 -6.60 14.11 -1.15
CA ALA A 185 -7.54 13.59 -0.16
C ALA A 185 -7.20 14.05 1.27
N ASP A 186 -7.18 15.36 1.48
CA ASP A 186 -6.90 15.89 2.81
C ASP A 186 -8.06 15.68 3.79
N ASN A 187 -9.29 15.45 3.32
CA ASN A 187 -10.42 15.11 4.19
C ASN A 187 -11.62 14.43 3.50
N ASP A 188 -11.66 14.27 2.17
CA ASP A 188 -12.93 14.05 1.44
C ASP A 188 -13.01 12.80 0.55
N LEU A 189 -12.16 11.80 0.72
CA LEU A 189 -12.49 10.47 0.23
C LEU A 189 -13.45 9.84 1.25
N THR A 190 -14.65 10.35 1.28
CA THR A 190 -15.66 9.97 2.26
C THR A 190 -16.34 8.69 1.81
N TYR A 191 -15.75 7.56 2.20
CA TYR A 191 -16.52 6.34 2.28
C TYR A 191 -17.74 6.58 3.19
N ASN A 192 -18.89 6.08 2.83
CA ASN A 192 -20.06 6.13 3.71
C ASN A 192 -19.82 5.27 4.98
N LYS A 193 -20.71 5.41 5.96
CA LYS A 193 -20.55 4.72 7.26
C LYS A 193 -20.51 3.20 7.10
N GLU A 194 -21.36 2.63 6.25
CA GLU A 194 -21.44 1.19 5.99
C GLU A 194 -20.16 0.67 5.33
N GLN A 195 -19.66 1.37 4.31
CA GLN A 195 -18.38 1.05 3.69
C GLN A 195 -17.24 1.08 4.70
N LEU A 196 -17.20 2.10 5.57
CA LEU A 196 -16.17 2.20 6.61
C LEU A 196 -16.27 1.07 7.64
N GLU A 197 -17.46 0.61 7.99
CA GLU A 197 -17.64 -0.54 8.87
C GLU A 197 -17.06 -1.81 8.24
N ILE A 198 -17.36 -2.06 6.96
CA ILE A 198 -16.81 -3.20 6.21
C ILE A 198 -15.28 -3.08 6.07
N LEU A 199 -14.78 -1.89 5.67
CA LEU A 199 -13.36 -1.65 5.48
C LEU A 199 -12.56 -1.78 6.78
N ASN A 200 -13.14 -1.43 7.93
CA ASN A 200 -12.51 -1.54 9.24
C ASN A 200 -12.79 -2.88 9.95
N LYS A 201 -13.64 -3.75 9.38
CA LYS A 201 -13.94 -5.05 9.97
C LYS A 201 -12.67 -5.88 10.09
N LYS A 202 -12.40 -6.38 11.29
CA LYS A 202 -11.25 -7.25 11.54
C LYS A 202 -11.56 -8.67 11.05
N THR A 203 -10.57 -9.31 10.48
CA THR A 203 -10.61 -10.72 10.06
C THR A 203 -9.65 -11.52 10.93
N THR A 204 -9.91 -12.82 11.05
CA THR A 204 -9.03 -13.76 11.75
C THR A 204 -7.77 -14.06 10.94
N ASN A 205 -7.88 -14.00 9.63
CA ASN A 205 -6.80 -14.26 8.71
C ASN A 205 -5.95 -13.01 8.46
N PRO A 206 -4.64 -13.14 8.20
CA PRO A 206 -3.70 -12.04 8.06
C PRO A 206 -3.92 -11.20 6.79
N ILE A 207 -4.59 -11.74 5.79
CA ILE A 207 -4.89 -11.03 4.54
C ILE A 207 -6.40 -10.90 4.41
N LYS A 208 -6.86 -9.68 4.25
CA LYS A 208 -8.24 -9.32 3.95
C LYS A 208 -8.31 -8.70 2.55
N ILE A 209 -9.19 -9.19 1.71
CA ILE A 209 -9.51 -8.64 0.40
C ILE A 209 -10.94 -8.14 0.45
N VAL A 210 -11.13 -6.86 0.21
CA VAL A 210 -12.46 -6.26 0.04
C VAL A 210 -12.71 -6.10 -1.44
N ILE A 211 -13.77 -6.69 -1.93
CA ILE A 211 -14.16 -6.70 -3.34
C ILE A 211 -15.36 -5.77 -3.52
N ASN A 212 -15.26 -4.85 -4.44
CA ASN A 212 -16.39 -4.06 -4.90
C ASN A 212 -17.08 -4.82 -6.05
N GLY A 213 -18.11 -5.57 -5.71
CA GLY A 213 -18.84 -6.42 -6.67
C GLY A 213 -19.37 -5.64 -7.87
N LYS A 214 -19.91 -4.44 -7.64
CA LYS A 214 -20.41 -3.56 -8.70
C LYS A 214 -19.30 -3.19 -9.69
N GLN A 215 -18.16 -2.73 -9.21
CA GLN A 215 -17.03 -2.35 -10.06
C GLN A 215 -16.47 -3.54 -10.84
N VAL A 216 -16.33 -4.70 -10.18
CA VAL A 216 -15.87 -5.93 -10.83
C VAL A 216 -16.83 -6.35 -11.96
N ILE A 217 -18.12 -6.39 -11.70
CA ILE A 217 -19.10 -6.81 -12.71
C ILE A 217 -19.13 -5.81 -13.87
N GLN A 218 -19.10 -4.50 -13.58
CA GLN A 218 -19.09 -3.46 -14.62
C GLN A 218 -17.87 -3.53 -15.53
N SER A 219 -16.71 -3.99 -15.04
CA SER A 219 -15.50 -4.13 -15.87
C SER A 219 -15.57 -5.32 -16.85
N PHE A 220 -16.38 -6.35 -16.55
CA PHE A 220 -16.50 -7.53 -17.39
C PHE A 220 -17.71 -7.51 -18.33
N ILE A 221 -18.73 -6.70 -18.03
CA ILE A 221 -20.00 -6.68 -18.79
C ILE A 221 -20.05 -5.40 -19.63
N GLN A 222 -20.07 -5.57 -20.95
CA GLN A 222 -20.21 -4.47 -21.91
C GLN A 222 -21.68 -4.25 -22.35
N ASP A 223 -22.59 -5.16 -22.02
CA ASP A 223 -24.01 -5.05 -22.39
C ASP A 223 -24.75 -4.08 -21.47
N ASN A 224 -25.26 -2.99 -22.04
CA ASN A 224 -25.97 -1.93 -21.30
C ASN A 224 -27.22 -2.42 -20.56
N LYS A 225 -27.90 -3.47 -21.04
CA LYS A 225 -29.09 -4.04 -20.36
C LYS A 225 -28.65 -4.79 -19.09
N ILE A 226 -27.57 -5.56 -19.18
CA ILE A 226 -27.03 -6.28 -18.03
C ILE A 226 -26.44 -5.31 -17.04
N LEU A 227 -25.75 -4.24 -17.49
CA LEU A 227 -25.28 -3.16 -16.62
C LEU A 227 -26.41 -2.47 -15.86
N SER A 228 -27.57 -2.23 -16.50
CA SER A 228 -28.73 -1.64 -15.82
C SER A 228 -29.30 -2.56 -14.73
N LEU A 229 -29.37 -3.86 -15.00
CA LEU A 229 -29.76 -4.87 -14.01
C LEU A 229 -28.74 -4.95 -12.85
N THR A 230 -27.46 -4.93 -13.16
CA THR A 230 -26.39 -4.95 -12.15
C THR A 230 -26.50 -3.74 -11.22
N ASN A 231 -26.75 -2.55 -11.79
CA ASN A 231 -26.93 -1.32 -11.01
C ASN A 231 -28.20 -1.34 -10.13
N SER A 232 -29.20 -2.16 -10.45
CA SER A 232 -30.39 -2.33 -9.62
C SER A 232 -30.23 -3.36 -8.50
N ILE A 233 -29.28 -4.29 -8.65
CA ILE A 233 -29.05 -5.38 -7.68
C ILE A 233 -27.91 -5.02 -6.73
N PHE A 234 -26.85 -4.40 -7.24
CA PHE A 234 -25.67 -4.01 -6.45
C PHE A 234 -25.72 -2.53 -6.14
N ASP A 235 -25.89 -2.21 -4.89
CA ASP A 235 -25.73 -0.85 -4.38
C ASP A 235 -24.25 -0.45 -4.40
N ASP A 236 -23.95 0.85 -4.40
CA ASP A 236 -22.59 1.39 -4.32
C ASP A 236 -21.87 1.01 -3.01
N SER A 237 -22.63 0.53 -2.01
CA SER A 237 -22.13 0.04 -0.73
C SER A 237 -21.84 -1.46 -0.70
N SER A 238 -22.16 -2.25 -1.74
CA SER A 238 -22.00 -3.72 -1.73
C SER A 238 -20.54 -4.13 -1.84
N LEU A 239 -19.85 -4.09 -0.68
CA LEU A 239 -18.50 -4.58 -0.51
C LEU A 239 -18.55 -5.98 0.10
N SER A 240 -17.88 -6.93 -0.51
CA SER A 240 -17.71 -8.30 0.01
C SER A 240 -16.30 -8.46 0.60
N ILE A 241 -16.17 -9.24 1.66
CA ILE A 241 -14.88 -9.54 2.26
C ILE A 241 -14.52 -10.99 1.97
N VAL A 242 -13.31 -11.19 1.48
CA VAL A 242 -12.64 -12.48 1.44
C VAL A 242 -11.41 -12.35 2.30
N SER A 243 -11.26 -13.20 3.30
CA SER A 243 -10.01 -13.24 4.04
C SER A 243 -9.32 -14.58 3.88
N PHE A 244 -8.00 -14.56 3.79
CA PHE A 244 -7.25 -15.78 3.70
C PHE A 244 -6.01 -15.77 4.57
N GLY A 245 -5.70 -16.95 5.09
CA GLY A 245 -4.49 -17.24 5.83
C GLY A 245 -3.84 -18.50 5.31
N ILE A 246 -2.53 -18.53 5.43
CA ILE A 246 -1.72 -19.66 5.03
C ILE A 246 -0.88 -20.08 6.23
N THR A 247 -0.93 -21.37 6.54
CA THR A 247 -0.03 -22.02 7.47
C THR A 247 0.72 -23.12 6.73
N ASP A 248 1.71 -23.73 7.35
CA ASP A 248 2.55 -24.76 6.75
C ASP A 248 1.77 -25.95 6.14
N GLN A 249 0.51 -26.12 6.56
CA GLN A 249 -0.31 -27.28 6.15
C GLN A 249 -1.71 -26.92 5.64
N LYS A 250 -2.14 -25.65 5.73
CA LYS A 250 -3.53 -25.28 5.49
C LYS A 250 -3.66 -23.90 4.88
N ILE A 251 -4.49 -23.80 3.84
CA ILE A 251 -5.02 -22.53 3.35
C ILE A 251 -6.44 -22.37 3.92
N THR A 252 -6.69 -21.30 4.61
CA THR A 252 -8.01 -20.95 5.17
C THR A 252 -8.59 -19.80 4.35
N LEU A 253 -9.83 -19.96 3.88
CA LEU A 253 -10.57 -18.94 3.16
C LEU A 253 -11.89 -18.72 3.90
N ASP A 254 -12.15 -17.49 4.28
CA ASP A 254 -13.41 -17.06 4.86
C ASP A 254 -14.06 -16.02 3.95
N PHE A 255 -15.35 -16.19 3.70
CA PHE A 255 -16.15 -15.29 2.87
C PHE A 255 -17.21 -14.61 3.72
N ASP A 256 -17.33 -13.31 3.58
CA ASP A 256 -18.34 -12.50 4.22
C ASP A 256 -18.99 -11.63 3.16
N VAL A 257 -20.13 -12.06 2.71
CA VAL A 257 -20.92 -11.39 1.65
C VAL A 257 -22.13 -10.75 2.33
N PRO A 258 -22.33 -9.43 2.20
CA PRO A 258 -23.54 -8.79 2.69
C PRO A 258 -24.76 -9.39 1.99
N VAL A 259 -25.75 -9.75 2.76
CA VAL A 259 -27.05 -10.28 2.28
C VAL A 259 -28.01 -9.14 2.07
#